data_02bddb13699b08c1f27bc098e160c51b
#
_entry.id   02bddb13699b08c1f27bc098e160c51b
#
_cell.length_a   1.000
_cell.length_b   1.000
_cell.length_c   1.000
_cell.angle_alpha   90.00
_cell.angle_beta   90.00
_cell.angle_gamma   90.00
#
_symmetry.space_group_name_H-M   'P 1'
#
loop_
_entity.id
_entity.type
_entity.pdbx_description
1 polymer ?
#
loop_
_entity_poly.entity_id
_entity_poly.type
_entity_poly.pdbx_seq_one_letter_code
_entity_poly.pdbx_strand_id
1 'polypeptide(L)'
;TLDQEFLWFAERNYRQYNFVLLSNDVKEWSKYLFELHGLKKYFKESIISGEIHMRKPENRIFAYTIKHLQCDPQDCVFVDNSVQNLNAAQEAGIKTVLFNRDNEDYTGNIVNNFHELDSLLNNLIC
;
A
#
# COMPACT_ATOMS: atom_id res chain seq x y z
N THR A 1 4.36 7.63 17.58
CA THR A 1 4.59 8.20 16.25
C THR A 1 4.02 7.28 15.15
N LEU A 2 3.90 7.83 13.96
CA LEU A 2 3.43 7.06 12.81
C LEU A 2 4.35 5.87 12.51
N ASP A 3 5.66 6.07 12.68
CA ASP A 3 6.65 5.03 12.44
C ASP A 3 6.52 3.89 13.44
N GLN A 4 6.27 4.20 14.70
CA GLN A 4 6.06 3.20 15.74
C GLN A 4 4.77 2.43 15.52
N GLU A 5 3.71 3.12 15.09
CA GLU A 5 2.44 2.47 14.76
C GLU A 5 2.60 1.53 13.57
N PHE A 6 3.36 1.95 12.56
CA PHE A 6 3.60 1.08 11.40
C PHE A 6 4.37 -0.17 11.82
N LEU A 7 5.40 -0.03 12.66
CA LEU A 7 6.17 -1.19 13.13
C LEU A 7 5.27 -2.17 13.89
N TRP A 8 4.40 -1.66 14.75
CA TRP A 8 3.43 -2.47 15.47
C TRP A 8 2.53 -3.25 14.49
N PHE A 9 2.02 -2.54 13.49
CA PHE A 9 1.14 -3.12 12.46
C PHE A 9 1.88 -4.19 11.65
N ALA A 10 3.10 -3.89 11.22
CA ALA A 10 3.88 -4.79 10.39
C ALA A 10 4.24 -6.07 11.13
N GLU A 11 4.67 -5.97 12.39
CA GLU A 11 4.99 -7.14 13.20
C GLU A 11 3.81 -8.08 13.37
N ARG A 12 2.60 -7.53 13.47
CA ARG A 12 1.39 -8.34 13.63
C ARG A 12 0.97 -9.03 12.34
N ASN A 13 1.30 -8.46 11.18
CA ASN A 13 0.65 -8.85 9.93
C ASN A 13 1.60 -9.40 8.86
N TYR A 14 2.92 -9.20 8.97
CA TYR A 14 3.82 -9.55 7.87
C TYR A 14 3.91 -11.04 7.57
N ARG A 15 3.56 -11.89 8.52
CA ARG A 15 3.56 -13.35 8.30
C ARG A 15 2.28 -13.82 7.62
N GLN A 16 1.22 -13.04 7.76
CA GLN A 16 -0.10 -13.37 7.19
C GLN A 16 -0.29 -12.73 5.82
N TYR A 17 0.26 -11.53 5.62
CA TYR A 17 0.12 -10.78 4.38
C TYR A 17 1.48 -10.45 3.79
N ASN A 18 1.56 -10.50 2.46
CA ASN A 18 2.76 -10.07 1.76
C ASN A 18 2.70 -8.55 1.57
N PHE A 19 3.63 -7.84 2.17
CA PHE A 19 3.71 -6.39 2.04
C PHE A 19 4.52 -6.04 0.80
N VAL A 20 3.99 -5.12 0.00
CA VAL A 20 4.64 -4.63 -1.21
C VAL A 20 4.66 -3.10 -1.16
N LEU A 21 5.83 -2.52 -1.38
CA LEU A 21 5.96 -1.07 -1.45
C LEU A 21 5.87 -0.64 -2.91
N LEU A 22 4.92 0.27 -3.20
CA LEU A 22 4.76 0.86 -4.52
C LEU A 22 5.11 2.34 -4.42
N SER A 23 6.23 2.74 -5.04
CA SER A 23 6.76 4.09 -4.92
C SER A 23 6.88 4.76 -6.29
N ASN A 24 6.69 6.09 -6.33
CA ASN A 24 6.81 6.86 -7.56
C ASN A 24 8.26 7.23 -7.88
N ASP A 25 9.16 7.15 -6.93
CA ASP A 25 10.57 7.43 -7.24
C ASP A 25 11.52 6.74 -6.26
N VAL A 26 12.78 6.61 -6.70
CA VAL A 26 13.85 5.97 -5.93
C VAL A 26 14.15 6.73 -4.64
N LYS A 27 14.06 8.05 -4.69
CA LYS A 27 14.35 8.89 -3.54
C LYS A 27 13.34 8.66 -2.40
N GLU A 28 12.06 8.59 -2.73
CA GLU A 28 11.01 8.28 -1.77
C GLU A 28 11.24 6.91 -1.14
N TRP A 29 11.58 5.93 -1.96
CA TRP A 29 11.84 4.57 -1.53
C TRP A 29 13.04 4.51 -0.58
N SER A 30 14.14 5.20 -0.93
CA SER A 30 15.35 5.25 -0.10
C SER A 30 15.07 5.88 1.25
N LYS A 31 14.28 6.94 1.28
CA LYS A 31 13.91 7.60 2.52
C LYS A 31 13.20 6.63 3.46
N TYR A 32 12.25 5.88 2.94
CA TYR A 32 11.53 4.88 3.73
C TYR A 32 12.47 3.83 4.30
N LEU A 33 13.38 3.31 3.49
CA LEU A 33 14.24 2.21 3.90
C LEU A 33 15.36 2.64 4.84
N PHE A 34 15.94 3.83 4.62
CA PHE A 34 17.08 4.27 5.40
C PHE A 34 16.70 5.00 6.69
N GLU A 35 15.60 5.74 6.69
CA GLU A 35 15.15 6.43 7.88
C GLU A 35 14.39 5.53 8.86
N LEU A 36 13.78 4.49 8.35
CA LEU A 36 12.98 3.55 9.14
C LEU A 36 13.69 2.20 9.18
N HIS A 37 14.75 2.12 9.98
CA HIS A 37 15.54 0.90 10.12
C HIS A 37 14.68 -0.33 10.35
N GLY A 38 14.96 -1.39 9.58
CA GLY A 38 14.30 -2.67 9.73
C GLY A 38 13.01 -2.84 8.95
N LEU A 39 12.51 -1.80 8.29
CA LEU A 39 11.28 -1.92 7.51
C LEU A 39 11.43 -2.87 6.32
N LYS A 40 12.63 -2.93 5.75
CA LYS A 40 12.88 -3.77 4.58
C LYS A 40 12.48 -5.23 4.80
N LYS A 41 12.65 -5.74 6.01
CA LYS A 41 12.34 -7.14 6.31
C LYS A 41 10.84 -7.45 6.21
N TYR A 42 9.98 -6.43 6.30
CA TYR A 42 8.54 -6.63 6.21
C TYR A 42 8.01 -6.63 4.78
N PHE A 43 8.77 -6.10 3.84
CA PHE A 43 8.34 -5.98 2.46
C PHE A 43 8.90 -7.11 1.61
N LYS A 44 8.00 -7.87 0.99
CA LYS A 44 8.39 -8.95 0.09
C LYS A 44 9.02 -8.40 -1.18
N GLU A 45 8.48 -7.29 -1.69
CA GLU A 45 8.95 -6.65 -2.92
C GLU A 45 8.76 -5.16 -2.84
N SER A 46 9.49 -4.44 -3.71
CA SER A 46 9.26 -3.03 -3.93
C SER A 46 9.21 -2.79 -5.44
N ILE A 47 8.27 -1.95 -5.87
CA ILE A 47 8.09 -1.59 -7.27
C ILE A 47 8.32 -0.09 -7.39
N ILE A 48 9.32 0.30 -8.16
CA ILE A 48 9.70 1.70 -8.31
C ILE A 48 9.36 2.14 -9.73
N SER A 49 8.47 3.12 -9.86
CA SER A 49 7.94 3.55 -11.14
C SER A 49 9.01 4.01 -12.12
N GLY A 50 10.08 4.62 -11.62
CA GLY A 50 11.17 5.07 -12.48
C GLY A 50 11.87 3.95 -13.23
N GLU A 51 11.85 2.73 -12.71
CA GLU A 51 12.47 1.58 -13.32
C GLU A 51 11.59 0.93 -14.39
N ILE A 52 10.27 1.06 -14.26
CA ILE A 52 9.32 0.43 -15.18
C ILE A 52 8.60 1.43 -16.08
N HIS A 53 8.95 2.72 -15.98
CA HIS A 53 8.39 3.80 -16.80
C HIS A 53 6.86 3.94 -16.68
N MET A 54 6.34 3.62 -15.50
CA MET A 54 4.92 3.78 -15.15
C MET A 54 4.87 4.45 -13.78
N ARG A 55 3.79 5.15 -13.48
CA ARG A 55 3.67 5.78 -12.17
C ARG A 55 2.20 5.90 -11.75
N LYS A 56 2.00 5.97 -10.43
CA LYS A 56 0.69 6.28 -9.89
C LYS A 56 0.28 7.70 -10.33
N PRO A 57 -0.95 7.98 -10.67
CA PRO A 57 -2.12 7.09 -10.59
C PRO A 57 -2.46 6.39 -11.90
N GLU A 58 -1.53 6.13 -12.77
CA GLU A 58 -1.81 5.43 -14.04
C GLU A 58 -2.32 4.01 -13.77
N ASN A 59 -3.39 3.61 -14.46
CA ASN A 59 -3.94 2.28 -14.32
C ASN A 59 -2.94 1.18 -14.67
N ARG A 60 -2.00 1.48 -15.58
CA ARG A 60 -0.99 0.54 -16.02
C ARG A 60 -0.10 0.03 -14.89
N ILE A 61 0.24 0.91 -13.92
CA ILE A 61 1.13 0.48 -12.83
C ILE A 61 0.44 -0.53 -11.93
N PHE A 62 -0.87 -0.40 -11.73
CA PHE A 62 -1.62 -1.35 -10.92
C PHE A 62 -1.79 -2.69 -11.63
N ALA A 63 -2.08 -2.67 -12.93
CA ALA A 63 -2.15 -3.89 -13.73
C ALA A 63 -0.79 -4.59 -13.79
N TYR A 64 0.28 -3.83 -13.95
CA TYR A 64 1.66 -4.37 -13.93
C TYR A 64 1.95 -5.04 -12.59
N THR A 65 1.60 -4.37 -11.49
CA THR A 65 1.86 -4.87 -10.14
C THR A 65 1.16 -6.21 -9.90
N ILE A 66 -0.11 -6.29 -10.25
CA ILE A 66 -0.90 -7.52 -10.09
C ILE A 66 -0.28 -8.67 -10.89
N LYS A 67 0.10 -8.39 -12.14
CA LYS A 67 0.72 -9.40 -13.00
C LYS A 67 2.07 -9.84 -12.46
N HIS A 68 2.88 -8.89 -12.01
CA HIS A 68 4.21 -9.16 -11.45
C HIS A 68 4.11 -10.02 -10.19
N LEU A 69 3.15 -9.73 -9.32
CA LEU A 69 2.95 -10.47 -8.08
C LEU A 69 2.23 -11.80 -8.29
N GLN A 70 1.67 -12.03 -9.48
CA GLN A 70 0.94 -13.25 -9.81
C GLN A 70 -0.21 -13.50 -8.83
N CYS A 71 -0.96 -12.46 -8.52
CA CYS A 71 -2.08 -12.54 -7.57
C CYS A 71 -3.39 -12.08 -8.23
N ASP A 72 -4.50 -12.45 -7.58
CA ASP A 72 -5.81 -11.96 -7.99
C ASP A 72 -6.00 -10.56 -7.42
N PRO A 73 -6.46 -9.58 -8.21
CA PRO A 73 -6.71 -8.23 -7.67
C PRO A 73 -7.60 -8.22 -6.43
N GLN A 74 -8.57 -9.13 -6.35
CA GLN A 74 -9.48 -9.21 -5.23
C GLN A 74 -8.79 -9.64 -3.92
N ASP A 75 -7.61 -10.25 -4.03
CA ASP A 75 -6.82 -10.67 -2.88
C ASP A 75 -5.82 -9.61 -2.44
N CYS A 76 -5.83 -8.46 -3.09
CA CYS A 76 -4.90 -7.37 -2.82
C CYS A 76 -5.63 -6.18 -2.20
N VAL A 77 -4.94 -5.49 -1.30
CA VAL A 77 -5.43 -4.25 -0.71
C VAL A 77 -4.38 -3.17 -0.93
N PHE A 78 -4.79 -2.06 -1.52
CA PHE A 78 -3.93 -0.90 -1.71
C PHE A 78 -4.30 0.17 -0.70
N VAL A 79 -3.32 0.57 0.11
CA VAL A 79 -3.48 1.59 1.13
C VAL A 79 -2.68 2.82 0.71
N ASP A 80 -3.35 3.96 0.61
CA ASP A 80 -2.69 5.20 0.21
C ASP A 80 -3.45 6.39 0.81
N ASN A 81 -2.81 7.54 0.82
CA ASN A 81 -3.41 8.79 1.28
C ASN A 81 -3.99 9.64 0.14
N SER A 82 -3.93 9.17 -1.09
CA SER A 82 -4.41 9.89 -2.26
C SER A 82 -5.64 9.20 -2.87
N VAL A 83 -6.78 9.89 -2.88
CA VAL A 83 -8.01 9.37 -3.48
C VAL A 83 -7.80 9.09 -4.98
N GLN A 84 -7.02 9.92 -5.66
CA GLN A 84 -6.75 9.71 -7.08
C GLN A 84 -6.06 8.37 -7.33
N ASN A 85 -5.07 8.04 -6.51
CA ASN A 85 -4.37 6.76 -6.61
C ASN A 85 -5.31 5.59 -6.29
N LEU A 86 -6.15 5.75 -5.28
CA LEU A 86 -7.10 4.70 -4.88
C LEU A 86 -8.12 4.43 -5.98
N ASN A 87 -8.63 5.48 -6.63
CA ASN A 87 -9.59 5.31 -7.71
C ASN A 87 -8.98 4.54 -8.88
N ALA A 88 -7.72 4.81 -9.20
CA ALA A 88 -7.01 4.07 -10.25
C ALA A 88 -6.82 2.61 -9.89
N ALA A 89 -6.51 2.32 -8.63
CA ALA A 89 -6.37 0.94 -8.16
C ALA A 89 -7.69 0.20 -8.21
N GLN A 90 -8.81 0.86 -7.86
CA GLN A 90 -10.14 0.26 -7.96
C GLN A 90 -10.48 -0.15 -9.39
N GLU A 91 -10.08 0.65 -10.36
CA GLU A 91 -10.30 0.32 -11.77
C GLU A 91 -9.57 -0.96 -12.18
N ALA A 92 -8.48 -1.29 -11.48
CA ALA A 92 -7.75 -2.53 -11.71
C ALA A 92 -8.32 -3.71 -10.90
N GLY A 93 -9.39 -3.49 -10.13
CA GLY A 93 -10.04 -4.53 -9.34
C GLY A 93 -9.47 -4.73 -7.96
N ILE A 94 -8.58 -3.86 -7.52
CA ILE A 94 -7.91 -3.95 -6.22
C ILE A 94 -8.80 -3.33 -5.13
N LYS A 95 -8.87 -3.96 -3.97
CA LYS A 95 -9.53 -3.37 -2.81
C LYS A 95 -8.70 -2.21 -2.29
N THR A 96 -9.35 -1.15 -1.85
CA THR A 96 -8.66 0.07 -1.46
C THR A 96 -9.04 0.55 -0.07
N VAL A 97 -8.10 1.23 0.57
CA VAL A 97 -8.30 1.87 1.86
C VAL A 97 -7.63 3.24 1.83
N LEU A 98 -8.38 4.28 2.16
CA LEU A 98 -7.80 5.62 2.33
C LEU A 98 -7.18 5.72 3.72
N PHE A 99 -5.89 6.00 3.77
CA PHE A 99 -5.22 6.37 5.01
C PHE A 99 -5.38 7.89 5.13
N ASN A 100 -6.30 8.31 5.98
CA ASN A 100 -6.81 9.70 5.99
C ASN A 100 -5.82 10.65 6.67
N ARG A 101 -4.96 11.27 5.88
CA ARG A 101 -4.00 12.25 6.36
C ARG A 101 -4.35 13.68 5.93
N ASP A 102 -5.04 13.80 4.81
CA ASP A 102 -5.31 15.09 4.18
C ASP A 102 -6.80 15.45 4.14
N ASN A 103 -7.62 14.70 4.87
CA ASN A 103 -9.08 14.92 4.95
C ASN A 103 -9.77 14.92 3.58
N GLU A 104 -9.34 14.04 2.68
CA GLU A 104 -9.99 13.91 1.38
C GLU A 104 -11.32 13.17 1.52
N ASP A 105 -12.28 13.53 0.67
CA ASP A 105 -13.55 12.82 0.59
C ASP A 105 -13.39 11.50 -0.15
N TYR A 106 -13.86 10.42 0.44
CA TYR A 106 -13.75 9.10 -0.17
C TYR A 106 -14.96 8.26 0.24
N THR A 107 -15.55 7.54 -0.73
CA THR A 107 -16.76 6.73 -0.49
C THR A 107 -16.45 5.30 -0.05
N GLY A 108 -15.18 4.89 -0.11
CA GLY A 108 -14.76 3.55 0.30
C GLY A 108 -14.31 3.49 1.76
N ASN A 109 -13.45 2.52 2.03
CA ASN A 109 -12.92 2.32 3.38
C ASN A 109 -11.94 3.41 3.75
N ILE A 110 -12.06 3.95 4.96
CA ILE A 110 -11.21 5.02 5.47
C ILE A 110 -10.69 4.62 6.84
N VAL A 111 -9.37 4.78 7.05
CA VAL A 111 -8.76 4.60 8.36
C VAL A 111 -7.91 5.83 8.70
N ASN A 112 -7.76 6.10 9.99
CA ASN A 112 -7.00 7.26 10.46
C ASN A 112 -5.65 6.87 11.08
N ASN A 113 -5.45 5.59 11.35
CA ASN A 113 -4.22 5.09 11.95
C ASN A 113 -4.05 3.60 11.65
N PHE A 114 -2.89 3.06 12.02
CA PHE A 114 -2.60 1.65 11.74
C PHE A 114 -3.39 0.67 12.60
N HIS A 115 -3.87 1.09 13.77
CA HIS A 115 -4.75 0.25 14.60
C HIS A 115 -6.08 0.02 13.90
N GLU A 116 -6.63 1.07 13.29
CA GLU A 116 -7.86 0.94 12.51
C GLU A 116 -7.63 0.08 11.26
N LEU A 117 -6.47 0.24 10.62
CA LEU A 117 -6.14 -0.57 9.46
C LEU A 117 -6.03 -2.05 9.82
N ASP A 118 -5.39 -2.36 10.94
CA ASP A 118 -5.25 -3.73 11.43
C ASP A 118 -6.63 -4.39 11.58
N SER A 119 -7.56 -3.70 12.22
CA SER A 119 -8.92 -4.19 12.42
C SER A 119 -9.66 -4.38 11.11
N LEU A 120 -9.51 -3.43 10.19
CA LEU A 120 -10.20 -3.46 8.91
C LEU A 120 -9.72 -4.61 8.02
N LEU A 121 -8.41 -4.88 7.99
CA LEU A 121 -7.86 -5.94 7.15
C LEU A 121 -8.45 -7.30 7.50
N ASN A 122 -8.71 -7.57 8.77
CA ASN A 122 -9.30 -8.82 9.18
C ASN A 122 -10.69 -9.03 8.60
N ASN A 123 -11.39 -7.95 8.28
CA ASN A 123 -12.72 -8.00 7.67
C ASN A 123 -12.68 -8.01 6.14
N LEU A 124 -11.62 -7.49 5.55
CA LEU A 124 -11.51 -7.38 4.09
C LEU A 124 -10.98 -8.62 3.40
N ILE A 125 -10.07 -9.35 4.06
CA ILE A 125 -9.30 -10.42 3.42
C ILE A 125 -9.62 -11.80 3.98
N CYS A 126 -10.28 -11.87 5.10
CA CYS A 126 -10.66 -13.16 5.68
C CYS A 126 -11.79 -13.82 4.93
#